data_f56b83f842b313af5799faceab4a97b1
#
_entry.id   f56b83f842b313af5799faceab4a97b1
#
_cell.length_a   1.000
_cell.length_b   1.000
_cell.length_c   1.000
_cell.angle_alpha   90.00
_cell.angle_beta   90.00
_cell.angle_gamma   90.00
#
_symmetry.space_group_name_H-M   'P 1'
#
loop_
_entity.id
_entity.type
_entity.pdbx_description
1 polymer ?
#
loop_
_entity_poly.entity_id
_entity_poly.type
_entity_poly.pdbx_seq_one_letter_code
_entity_poly.pdbx_strand_id
1 'polypeptide(L)'
;MEHWKAVKCILKYLRRTKDLLLVYGGNSLKVEGYTDSSFQSDVDDSKSNSGYVYTLNGGAVCWKSSKQDTTADSTTEAEYIAASNAAKEGVWVKKFITDLGVDTDSDKSTSLYCDNYGVITQIREPGSHQKCSEEVSAYQRDHNPRRCSKWKEFHPKITLQIH
;
A
#
# COMPACT_ATOMS: atom_id res chain seq x y z
N MET A 1 30.55 11.00 -8.92
CA MET A 1 29.63 11.56 -9.96
C MET A 1 28.19 11.03 -9.89
N GLU A 2 27.94 9.84 -9.37
CA GLU A 2 26.58 9.25 -9.32
C GLU A 2 25.62 10.02 -8.40
N HIS A 3 26.07 10.45 -7.21
CA HIS A 3 25.23 11.24 -6.31
C HIS A 3 24.70 12.53 -6.95
N TRP A 4 25.51 13.19 -7.79
CA TRP A 4 25.07 14.40 -8.50
C TRP A 4 24.02 14.11 -9.55
N LYS A 5 24.08 12.93 -10.20
CA LYS A 5 23.01 12.49 -11.12
C LYS A 5 21.71 12.28 -10.36
N ALA A 6 21.76 11.61 -9.19
CA ALA A 6 20.57 11.40 -8.34
C ALA A 6 19.94 12.73 -7.91
N VAL A 7 20.75 13.69 -7.43
CA VAL A 7 20.25 15.03 -7.06
C VAL A 7 19.55 15.73 -8.24
N LYS A 8 20.15 15.67 -9.43
CA LYS A 8 19.51 16.23 -10.63
C LYS A 8 18.18 15.56 -10.97
N CYS A 9 18.05 14.24 -10.77
CA CYS A 9 16.78 13.52 -10.97
C CYS A 9 15.70 14.00 -10.00
N ILE A 10 16.06 14.16 -8.73
CA ILE A 10 15.13 14.69 -7.70
C ILE A 10 14.68 16.11 -8.07
N LEU A 11 15.60 17.00 -8.40
CA LEU A 11 15.27 18.36 -8.79
C LEU A 11 14.39 18.44 -10.05
N LYS A 12 14.63 17.56 -11.04
CA LYS A 12 13.78 17.45 -12.21
C LYS A 12 12.37 16.97 -11.86
N TYR A 13 12.24 16.00 -10.96
CA TYR A 13 10.96 15.52 -10.47
C TYR A 13 10.20 16.66 -9.77
N LEU A 14 10.82 17.32 -8.80
CA LEU A 14 10.20 18.43 -8.06
C LEU A 14 9.77 19.57 -8.98
N ARG A 15 10.60 19.92 -9.98
CA ARG A 15 10.24 20.94 -10.97
C ARG A 15 9.03 20.55 -11.81
N ARG A 16 8.89 19.26 -12.16
CA ARG A 16 7.76 18.77 -12.98
C ARG A 16 6.48 18.65 -12.19
N THR A 17 6.57 18.47 -10.88
CA THR A 17 5.42 18.24 -10.00
C THR A 17 5.04 19.45 -9.16
N LYS A 18 5.72 20.57 -9.31
CA LYS A 18 5.50 21.78 -8.51
C LYS A 18 4.07 22.35 -8.55
N ASP A 19 3.37 22.09 -9.64
CA ASP A 19 2.00 22.56 -9.87
C ASP A 19 0.95 21.45 -9.58
N LEU A 20 1.39 20.27 -9.10
CA LEU A 20 0.48 19.20 -8.69
C LEU A 20 -0.03 19.46 -7.28
N LEU A 21 -1.32 19.21 -7.09
CA LEU A 21 -2.00 19.37 -5.81
C LEU A 21 -2.57 18.04 -5.35
N LEU A 22 -2.62 17.83 -4.04
CA LEU A 22 -3.44 16.79 -3.44
C LEU A 22 -4.88 17.30 -3.43
N VAL A 23 -5.77 16.59 -4.10
CA VAL A 23 -7.18 16.95 -4.20
C VAL A 23 -7.99 15.91 -3.44
N TYR A 24 -8.78 16.40 -2.48
CA TYR A 24 -9.74 15.62 -1.72
C TYR A 24 -11.13 15.99 -2.23
N GLY A 25 -11.88 15.02 -2.68
CA GLY A 25 -13.21 15.29 -3.20
C GLY A 25 -13.92 14.02 -3.63
N GLY A 26 -15.09 13.76 -3.08
CA GLY A 26 -15.91 12.61 -3.38
C GLY A 26 -17.09 12.54 -2.42
N ASN A 27 -18.08 11.72 -2.74
CA ASN A 27 -19.32 11.59 -1.95
C ASN A 27 -19.26 10.48 -0.90
N SER A 28 -18.10 9.82 -0.75
CA SER A 28 -17.97 8.70 0.18
C SER A 28 -16.58 8.75 0.84
N LEU A 29 -16.56 8.85 2.16
CA LEU A 29 -15.35 8.86 2.98
C LEU A 29 -14.85 7.42 3.14
N LYS A 30 -14.20 6.89 2.12
CA LYS A 30 -13.66 5.54 2.11
C LYS A 30 -12.14 5.58 2.23
N VAL A 31 -11.61 4.80 3.17
CA VAL A 31 -10.17 4.55 3.30
C VAL A 31 -9.77 3.40 2.39
N GLU A 32 -8.81 3.62 1.53
CA GLU A 32 -8.25 2.60 0.65
C GLU A 32 -6.72 2.63 0.76
N GLY A 33 -6.10 1.46 0.94
CA GLY A 33 -4.66 1.29 1.00
C GLY A 33 -4.13 0.60 -0.26
N TYR A 34 -2.89 0.92 -0.61
CA TYR A 34 -2.15 0.28 -1.70
C TYR A 34 -0.76 -0.05 -1.18
N THR A 35 -0.25 -1.24 -1.49
CA THR A 35 1.08 -1.68 -1.10
C THR A 35 1.81 -2.30 -2.26
N ASP A 36 3.13 -2.14 -2.25
CA ASP A 36 4.04 -2.63 -3.28
C ASP A 36 5.43 -2.87 -2.69
N SER A 37 6.22 -3.74 -3.30
CA SER A 37 7.62 -3.92 -2.95
C SER A 37 8.53 -3.95 -4.17
N SER A 38 9.76 -3.47 -3.99
CA SER A 38 10.82 -3.60 -4.98
C SER A 38 11.82 -4.64 -4.49
N PHE A 39 11.71 -5.88 -4.99
CA PHE A 39 12.53 -7.00 -4.57
C PHE A 39 14.01 -6.74 -4.83
N GLN A 40 14.84 -6.95 -3.80
CA GLN A 40 16.31 -6.80 -3.86
C GLN A 40 16.78 -5.50 -4.54
N SER A 41 16.08 -4.41 -4.29
CA SER A 41 16.38 -3.12 -4.93
C SER A 41 17.65 -2.44 -4.41
N ASP A 42 18.11 -2.82 -3.23
CA ASP A 42 19.38 -2.32 -2.68
C ASP A 42 20.54 -3.19 -3.16
N VAL A 43 21.52 -2.55 -3.81
CA VAL A 43 22.66 -3.24 -4.42
C VAL A 43 23.69 -3.70 -3.37
N ASP A 44 23.74 -3.02 -2.22
CA ASP A 44 24.76 -3.27 -1.20
C ASP A 44 24.43 -4.46 -0.31
N ASP A 45 23.17 -4.63 0.07
CA ASP A 45 22.74 -5.67 1.00
C ASP A 45 21.56 -6.53 0.49
N SER A 46 21.19 -6.38 -0.78
CA SER A 46 20.11 -7.13 -1.44
C SER A 46 18.76 -7.04 -0.73
N LYS A 47 18.55 -6.00 0.07
CA LYS A 47 17.28 -5.78 0.74
C LYS A 47 16.26 -5.16 -0.21
N SER A 48 15.02 -5.55 0.00
CA SER A 48 13.87 -5.01 -0.73
C SER A 48 13.40 -3.69 -0.13
N ASN A 49 12.73 -2.86 -0.92
CA ASN A 49 11.99 -1.70 -0.42
C ASN A 49 10.50 -2.03 -0.35
N SER A 50 9.86 -1.62 0.72
CA SER A 50 8.39 -1.66 0.87
C SER A 50 7.82 -0.27 0.75
N GLY A 51 6.67 -0.16 0.08
CA GLY A 51 5.91 1.07 -0.03
C GLY A 51 4.44 0.84 0.26
N TYR A 52 3.79 1.83 0.85
CA TYR A 52 2.34 1.88 0.91
C TYR A 52 1.84 3.32 0.78
N VAL A 53 0.59 3.45 0.37
CA VAL A 53 -0.15 4.70 0.39
C VAL A 53 -1.59 4.43 0.82
N TYR A 54 -2.09 5.21 1.77
CA TYR A 54 -3.51 5.24 2.13
C TYR A 54 -4.15 6.50 1.59
N THR A 55 -5.32 6.34 1.03
CA THR A 55 -6.12 7.43 0.50
C THR A 55 -7.42 7.54 1.28
N LEU A 56 -7.88 8.76 1.49
CA LEU A 56 -9.20 9.08 2.00
C LEU A 56 -9.91 9.94 0.97
N ASN A 57 -11.08 9.51 0.54
CA ASN A 57 -11.86 10.25 -0.45
C ASN A 57 -11.07 10.60 -1.73
N GLY A 58 -10.18 9.68 -2.17
CA GLY A 58 -9.37 9.82 -3.37
C GLY A 58 -8.06 10.62 -3.21
N GLY A 59 -7.85 11.29 -2.08
CA GLY A 59 -6.60 11.99 -1.77
C GLY A 59 -5.69 11.16 -0.85
N ALA A 60 -4.37 11.19 -1.06
CA ALA A 60 -3.42 10.50 -0.21
C ALA A 60 -3.34 11.18 1.17
N VAL A 61 -3.45 10.39 2.25
CA VAL A 61 -3.42 10.88 3.65
C VAL A 61 -2.23 10.33 4.43
N CYS A 62 -1.76 9.13 4.09
CA CYS A 62 -0.61 8.51 4.73
C CYS A 62 0.17 7.69 3.72
N TRP A 63 1.49 7.78 3.75
CA TRP A 63 2.35 6.96 2.86
C TRP A 63 3.72 6.77 3.49
N LYS A 64 4.38 5.70 3.08
CA LYS A 64 5.76 5.41 3.47
C LYS A 64 6.46 4.66 2.35
N SER A 65 7.74 4.91 2.19
CA SER A 65 8.66 4.06 1.44
C SER A 65 9.89 3.84 2.32
N SER A 66 10.24 2.59 2.58
CA SER A 66 11.36 2.24 3.43
C SER A 66 11.98 0.92 3.03
N LYS A 67 13.29 0.82 3.24
CA LYS A 67 14.04 -0.43 3.11
C LYS A 67 13.54 -1.42 4.16
N GLN A 68 13.40 -2.68 3.78
CA GLN A 68 13.01 -3.76 4.69
C GLN A 68 14.15 -4.06 5.68
N ASP A 69 13.81 -4.41 6.90
CA ASP A 69 14.79 -4.75 7.92
C ASP A 69 15.45 -6.12 7.65
N THR A 70 14.71 -7.02 7.01
CA THR A 70 15.15 -8.37 6.65
C THR A 70 15.31 -8.51 5.14
N THR A 71 16.20 -9.42 4.70
CA THR A 71 16.29 -9.83 3.31
C THR A 71 15.19 -10.84 3.01
N ALA A 72 14.46 -10.64 1.94
CA ALA A 72 13.46 -11.59 1.46
C ALA A 72 14.10 -12.58 0.48
N ASP A 73 13.71 -13.85 0.55
CA ASP A 73 14.22 -14.91 -0.32
C ASP A 73 13.46 -15.00 -1.66
N SER A 74 12.31 -14.32 -1.75
CA SER A 74 11.50 -14.28 -2.97
C SER A 74 10.74 -12.96 -3.11
N THR A 75 10.29 -12.67 -4.33
CA THR A 75 9.40 -11.53 -4.59
C THR A 75 8.12 -11.62 -3.77
N THR A 76 7.52 -12.81 -3.65
CA THR A 76 6.31 -13.03 -2.86
C THR A 76 6.53 -12.73 -1.38
N GLU A 77 7.69 -13.10 -0.82
CA GLU A 77 8.02 -12.79 0.56
C GLU A 77 8.22 -11.29 0.78
N ALA A 78 8.92 -10.61 -0.14
CA ALA A 78 9.08 -9.16 -0.09
C ALA A 78 7.71 -8.44 -0.12
N GLU A 79 6.80 -8.88 -0.98
CA GLU A 79 5.43 -8.38 -1.06
C GLU A 79 4.62 -8.68 0.21
N TYR A 80 4.80 -9.88 0.79
CA TYR A 80 4.15 -10.24 2.05
C TYR A 80 4.59 -9.33 3.20
N ILE A 81 5.90 -9.06 3.31
CA ILE A 81 6.45 -8.13 4.31
C ILE A 81 5.87 -6.72 4.11
N ALA A 82 5.80 -6.25 2.84
CA ALA A 82 5.21 -4.95 2.51
C ALA A 82 3.72 -4.88 2.89
N ALA A 83 2.94 -5.90 2.53
CA ALA A 83 1.51 -5.98 2.87
C ALA A 83 1.28 -6.03 4.38
N SER A 84 2.10 -6.78 5.13
CA SER A 84 2.03 -6.83 6.60
C SER A 84 2.29 -5.47 7.24
N ASN A 85 3.30 -4.74 6.77
CA ASN A 85 3.60 -3.40 7.27
C ASN A 85 2.48 -2.40 6.91
N ALA A 86 1.95 -2.49 5.70
CA ALA A 86 0.82 -1.68 5.27
C ALA A 86 -0.44 -1.96 6.12
N ALA A 87 -0.74 -3.25 6.39
CA ALA A 87 -1.91 -3.64 7.19
C ALA A 87 -1.88 -3.04 8.61
N LYS A 88 -0.71 -3.08 9.28
CA LYS A 88 -0.53 -2.45 10.60
C LYS A 88 -0.85 -0.96 10.57
N GLU A 89 -0.37 -0.27 9.54
CA GLU A 89 -0.67 1.16 9.37
C GLU A 89 -2.15 1.40 9.07
N GLY A 90 -2.77 0.53 8.28
CA GLY A 90 -4.20 0.60 7.96
C GLY A 90 -5.09 0.53 9.20
N VAL A 91 -4.78 -0.35 10.14
CA VAL A 91 -5.46 -0.43 11.44
C VAL A 91 -5.34 0.89 12.21
N TRP A 92 -4.13 1.46 12.23
CA TRP A 92 -3.89 2.74 12.88
C TRP A 92 -4.66 3.90 12.20
N VAL A 93 -4.60 3.99 10.88
CA VAL A 93 -5.32 5.02 10.10
C VAL A 93 -6.83 4.92 10.33
N LYS A 94 -7.38 3.69 10.32
CA LYS A 94 -8.80 3.45 10.60
C LYS A 94 -9.17 3.96 11.99
N LYS A 95 -8.42 3.55 13.02
CA LYS A 95 -8.64 3.99 14.40
C LYS A 95 -8.57 5.51 14.53
N PHE A 96 -7.56 6.13 13.94
CA PHE A 96 -7.37 7.57 13.99
C PHE A 96 -8.56 8.34 13.39
N ILE A 97 -9.05 7.89 12.23
CA ILE A 97 -10.21 8.51 11.57
C ILE A 97 -11.49 8.33 12.40
N THR A 98 -11.66 7.17 13.03
CA THR A 98 -12.78 6.90 13.94
C THR A 98 -12.71 7.81 15.17
N ASP A 99 -11.53 7.96 15.77
CA ASP A 99 -11.32 8.82 16.95
C ASP A 99 -11.55 10.31 16.64
N LEU A 100 -11.37 10.73 15.38
CA LEU A 100 -11.74 12.08 14.92
C LEU A 100 -13.25 12.32 14.78
N GLY A 101 -14.08 11.31 14.97
CA GLY A 101 -15.52 11.40 14.78
C GLY A 101 -15.94 11.65 13.34
N VAL A 102 -15.05 11.37 12.38
CA VAL A 102 -15.38 11.40 10.97
C VAL A 102 -16.21 10.16 10.67
N ASP A 103 -17.48 10.37 10.38
CA ASP A 103 -18.42 9.31 10.02
C ASP A 103 -18.05 8.78 8.62
N THR A 104 -17.04 7.92 8.63
CA THR A 104 -16.73 7.13 7.46
C THR A 104 -17.77 6.01 7.38
N ASP A 105 -18.00 5.43 6.20
CA ASP A 105 -18.63 4.10 6.07
C ASP A 105 -17.83 3.03 6.87
N SER A 106 -17.41 3.37 8.07
CA SER A 106 -16.35 2.78 8.90
C SER A 106 -16.73 1.48 9.57
N ASP A 107 -17.99 1.09 9.54
CA ASP A 107 -18.40 -0.28 9.85
C ASP A 107 -17.91 -1.27 8.77
N LYS A 108 -17.42 -0.74 7.63
CA LYS A 108 -16.84 -1.55 6.58
C LYS A 108 -15.32 -1.64 6.75
N SER A 109 -14.78 -2.82 6.56
CA SER A 109 -13.35 -3.09 6.55
C SER A 109 -12.59 -2.18 5.57
N THR A 110 -11.38 -1.75 5.96
CA THR A 110 -10.48 -1.01 5.07
C THR A 110 -9.91 -1.93 4.00
N SER A 111 -10.00 -1.54 2.75
CA SER A 111 -9.45 -2.30 1.64
C SER A 111 -7.97 -2.00 1.45
N LEU A 112 -7.12 -3.03 1.45
CA LEU A 112 -5.71 -2.95 1.08
C LEU A 112 -5.50 -3.68 -0.26
N TYR A 113 -4.97 -3.00 -1.24
CA TYR A 113 -4.70 -3.53 -2.57
C TYR A 113 -3.23 -3.95 -2.69
N CYS A 114 -3.01 -5.18 -3.15
CA CYS A 114 -1.71 -5.77 -3.46
C CYS A 114 -1.80 -6.42 -4.85
N ASP A 115 -0.72 -6.47 -5.60
CA ASP A 115 -0.70 -7.03 -6.95
C ASP A 115 -0.18 -8.48 -7.01
N ASN A 116 0.24 -9.07 -5.88
CA ASN A 116 0.82 -10.40 -5.83
C ASN A 116 -0.17 -11.48 -5.33
N TYR A 117 -0.54 -12.40 -6.22
CA TYR A 117 -1.44 -13.53 -5.91
C TYR A 117 -0.86 -14.48 -4.85
N GLY A 118 0.45 -14.68 -4.81
CA GLY A 118 1.11 -15.53 -3.83
C GLY A 118 0.91 -15.04 -2.40
N VAL A 119 0.93 -13.73 -2.19
CA VAL A 119 0.66 -13.11 -0.88
C VAL A 119 -0.73 -13.46 -0.38
N ILE A 120 -1.73 -13.41 -1.25
CA ILE A 120 -3.11 -13.70 -0.87
C ILE A 120 -3.30 -15.17 -0.51
N THR A 121 -2.69 -16.06 -1.29
CA THR A 121 -2.73 -17.48 -0.98
C THR A 121 -2.11 -17.74 0.39
N GLN A 122 -0.96 -17.15 0.69
CA GLN A 122 -0.32 -17.28 2.00
C GLN A 122 -1.16 -16.72 3.15
N ILE A 123 -1.81 -15.58 2.95
CA ILE A 123 -2.68 -14.99 3.99
C ILE A 123 -3.93 -15.83 4.23
N ARG A 124 -4.44 -16.52 3.21
CA ARG A 124 -5.63 -17.38 3.30
C ARG A 124 -5.38 -18.73 3.93
N GLU A 125 -4.14 -19.23 3.93
CA GLU A 125 -3.83 -20.54 4.49
C GLU A 125 -3.75 -20.46 6.02
N PRO A 126 -4.70 -21.12 6.75
CA PRO A 126 -4.67 -21.13 8.21
C PRO A 126 -3.45 -21.94 8.67
N GLY A 127 -2.49 -21.31 9.28
CA GLY A 127 -1.34 -21.98 9.90
C GLY A 127 0.03 -21.59 9.36
N SER A 128 0.14 -20.89 8.24
CA SER A 128 1.43 -20.45 7.75
C SER A 128 2.00 -19.22 8.51
N HIS A 129 1.15 -18.37 9.08
CA HIS A 129 1.59 -17.22 9.89
C HIS A 129 0.53 -16.79 10.91
N GLN A 130 0.68 -17.27 12.12
CA GLN A 130 -0.27 -17.07 13.23
C GLN A 130 -0.50 -15.61 13.69
N LYS A 131 0.30 -14.63 13.24
CA LYS A 131 0.21 -13.23 13.69
C LYS A 131 -0.44 -12.26 12.71
N CYS A 132 -0.62 -12.63 11.46
CA CYS A 132 -1.22 -11.73 10.45
C CYS A 132 -2.64 -12.15 10.04
N SER A 133 -3.04 -13.40 10.33
CA SER A 133 -4.32 -13.98 9.91
C SER A 133 -5.53 -13.49 10.71
N GLU A 134 -5.32 -12.92 11.90
CA GLU A 134 -6.42 -12.42 12.73
C GLU A 134 -6.90 -11.02 12.30
N GLU A 135 -6.07 -10.25 11.59
CA GLU A 135 -6.37 -8.85 11.23
C GLU A 135 -6.65 -8.64 9.74
N VAL A 136 -6.35 -9.63 8.91
CA VAL A 136 -6.45 -9.47 7.44
C VAL A 136 -7.23 -10.62 6.82
N SER A 137 -8.44 -10.38 6.38
CA SER A 137 -9.19 -11.34 5.56
C SER A 137 -9.10 -10.95 4.07
N ALA A 138 -8.76 -11.90 3.21
CA ALA A 138 -8.71 -11.71 1.77
C ALA A 138 -10.11 -11.80 1.14
N TYR A 139 -10.52 -10.79 0.43
CA TYR A 139 -11.79 -10.79 -0.28
C TYR A 139 -11.58 -10.53 -1.77
N GLN A 140 -12.05 -11.45 -2.58
CA GLN A 140 -12.16 -11.29 -4.03
C GLN A 140 -13.49 -10.62 -4.33
N ARG A 141 -13.52 -9.39 -4.78
CA ARG A 141 -14.69 -8.85 -5.46
C ARG A 141 -14.35 -7.75 -6.47
N ASP A 142 -14.80 -8.02 -7.66
CA ASP A 142 -15.21 -7.23 -8.81
C ASP A 142 -15.05 -5.70 -8.82
N HIS A 143 -14.37 -5.32 -9.87
CA HIS A 143 -14.58 -4.22 -10.81
C HIS A 143 -15.35 -2.98 -10.36
N ASN A 144 -14.59 -1.89 -10.15
CA ASN A 144 -14.96 -0.62 -10.75
C ASN A 144 -13.71 0.21 -11.14
N PRO A 145 -13.45 0.42 -12.45
CA PRO A 145 -12.14 0.84 -12.96
C PRO A 145 -11.93 2.36 -13.10
N ARG A 146 -12.55 3.24 -12.33
CA ARG A 146 -12.58 4.67 -12.70
C ARG A 146 -11.84 5.68 -11.82
N ARG A 147 -10.98 5.33 -10.86
CA ARG A 147 -10.44 6.35 -9.94
C ARG A 147 -8.95 6.45 -9.67
N CYS A 148 -8.11 5.71 -10.37
CA CYS A 148 -6.67 5.99 -10.34
C CYS A 148 -6.07 5.56 -11.67
N SER A 149 -6.05 6.47 -12.65
CA SER A 149 -5.85 6.13 -14.05
C SER A 149 -4.44 5.65 -14.40
N LYS A 150 -3.43 5.91 -13.58
CA LYS A 150 -2.05 5.47 -13.85
C LYS A 150 -1.62 4.19 -13.13
N TRP A 151 -2.20 3.85 -12.00
CA TRP A 151 -1.96 2.59 -11.27
C TRP A 151 -2.89 1.47 -11.73
N LYS A 152 -3.99 1.83 -12.40
CA LYS A 152 -5.06 0.91 -12.82
C LYS A 152 -4.77 0.09 -14.08
N GLU A 153 -3.80 0.47 -14.88
CA GLU A 153 -3.61 -0.13 -16.21
C GLU A 153 -2.73 -1.39 -16.22
N PHE A 154 -2.04 -1.75 -15.14
CA PHE A 154 -1.00 -2.78 -15.23
C PHE A 154 -1.18 -4.05 -14.40
N HIS A 155 -2.09 -4.13 -13.39
CA HIS A 155 -2.13 -5.33 -12.55
C HIS A 155 -3.53 -5.73 -12.10
N PRO A 156 -3.83 -7.06 -12.04
CA PRO A 156 -5.06 -7.56 -11.43
C PRO A 156 -5.04 -7.27 -9.93
N LYS A 157 -6.02 -6.49 -9.49
CA LYS A 157 -6.07 -5.99 -8.12
C LYS A 157 -6.65 -7.04 -7.20
N ILE A 158 -5.90 -7.36 -6.18
CA ILE A 158 -6.32 -8.24 -5.12
C ILE A 158 -6.55 -7.36 -3.88
N THR A 159 -7.70 -7.52 -3.27
CA THR A 159 -8.10 -6.72 -2.10
C THR A 159 -7.95 -7.54 -0.84
N LEU A 160 -7.17 -7.05 0.09
CA LEU A 160 -7.12 -7.50 1.47
C LEU A 160 -8.07 -6.61 2.29
N GLN A 161 -8.94 -7.20 3.12
CA GLN A 161 -9.78 -6.42 4.02
C GLN A 161 -9.17 -6.41 5.42
N ILE A 162 -8.98 -5.23 5.97
CA ILE A 162 -8.48 -5.01 7.32
C ILE A 162 -9.68 -4.65 8.19
N HIS A 163 -9.97 -5.49 9.17
CA HIS A 163 -11.07 -5.31 10.13
C HIS A 163 -10.65 -4.53 11.36
#